data_bb3a87a186ee929f51a20105f950db30
#
_entry.id   bb3a87a186ee929f51a20105f950db30
#
_cell.length_a   1.000
_cell.length_b   1.000
_cell.length_c   1.000
_cell.angle_alpha   90.00
_cell.angle_beta   90.00
_cell.angle_gamma   90.00
#
_symmetry.space_group_name_H-M   'P 1'
#
loop_
_entity.id
_entity.type
_entity.pdbx_description
1 polymer ?
#
loop_
_entity_poly.entity_id
_entity_poly.type
_entity_poly.pdbx_seq_one_letter_code
_entity_poly.pdbx_strand_id
1 'polypeptide(L)'
;LSPAQRQKGQARLRVGEMLLYCFPGSPTVYYGDEAGMEGFEDPLNRGTYPWGREDQELLAFFRQLGQLRRERLSMQEGNLTYLHARGGVLVLRRQLGDEITVAALNAGEDAAEVAIPWPRELAREALTFQQFYAPGGKLRLRLPPVSGMILI
;
A
#
# COMPACT_ATOMS: atom_id res chain seq x y z
N LEU A 1 -10.75 8.01 -19.82
CA LEU A 1 -11.46 7.16 -18.85
C LEU A 1 -12.71 7.87 -18.31
N SER A 2 -13.79 7.12 -18.00
CA SER A 2 -14.89 7.68 -17.22
C SER A 2 -14.43 7.98 -15.77
N PRO A 3 -15.13 8.88 -15.03
CA PRO A 3 -14.78 9.13 -13.63
C PRO A 3 -14.72 7.87 -12.75
N ALA A 4 -15.65 6.93 -12.95
CA ALA A 4 -15.68 5.66 -12.23
C ALA A 4 -14.49 4.75 -12.57
N GLN A 5 -14.11 4.69 -13.85
CA GLN A 5 -12.93 3.94 -14.29
C GLN A 5 -11.64 4.54 -13.74
N ARG A 6 -11.54 5.86 -13.72
CA ARG A 6 -10.40 6.58 -13.12
C ARG A 6 -10.27 6.29 -11.63
N GLN A 7 -11.37 6.44 -10.88
CA GLN A 7 -11.39 6.14 -9.44
C GLN A 7 -10.96 4.70 -9.14
N LYS A 8 -11.49 3.73 -9.89
CA LYS A 8 -11.10 2.32 -9.74
C LYS A 8 -9.64 2.09 -10.10
N GLY A 9 -9.15 2.73 -11.16
CA GLY A 9 -7.74 2.69 -11.56
C GLY A 9 -6.82 3.23 -10.47
N GLN A 10 -7.15 4.39 -9.91
CA GLN A 10 -6.38 5.00 -8.81
C GLN A 10 -6.40 4.15 -7.53
N ALA A 11 -7.54 3.51 -7.20
CA ALA A 11 -7.60 2.59 -6.06
C ALA A 11 -6.66 1.39 -6.26
N ARG A 12 -6.63 0.79 -7.45
CA ARG A 12 -5.72 -0.30 -7.79
C ARG A 12 -4.25 0.14 -7.78
N LEU A 13 -3.97 1.33 -8.31
CA LEU A 13 -2.63 1.91 -8.26
C LEU A 13 -2.16 2.05 -6.81
N ARG A 14 -2.99 2.60 -5.92
CA ARG A 14 -2.64 2.73 -4.49
C ARG A 14 -2.31 1.39 -3.85
N VAL A 15 -3.08 0.33 -4.14
CA VAL A 15 -2.79 -1.03 -3.64
C VAL A 15 -1.47 -1.55 -4.19
N GLY A 16 -1.21 -1.35 -5.49
CA GLY A 16 0.04 -1.74 -6.15
C GLY A 16 1.25 -1.02 -5.56
N GLU A 17 1.13 0.28 -5.31
CA GLU A 17 2.21 1.10 -4.74
C GLU A 17 2.48 0.75 -3.27
N MET A 18 1.46 0.47 -2.46
CA MET A 18 1.69 -0.05 -1.10
C MET A 18 2.48 -1.36 -1.14
N LEU A 19 2.17 -2.26 -2.09
CA LEU A 19 2.96 -3.48 -2.29
C LEU A 19 4.40 -3.15 -2.69
N LEU A 20 4.58 -2.31 -3.71
CA LEU A 20 5.89 -1.93 -4.25
C LEU A 20 6.79 -1.35 -3.16
N TYR A 21 6.29 -0.41 -2.36
CA TYR A 21 7.06 0.23 -1.30
C TYR A 21 7.35 -0.68 -0.10
N CYS A 22 6.50 -1.68 0.17
CA CYS A 22 6.71 -2.65 1.24
C CYS A 22 7.52 -3.88 0.80
N PHE A 23 7.66 -4.12 -0.49
CA PHE A 23 8.40 -5.27 -1.01
C PHE A 23 9.93 -5.07 -0.87
N PRO A 24 10.73 -6.16 -0.77
CA PRO A 24 12.19 -6.06 -0.82
C PRO A 24 12.70 -5.48 -2.13
N GLY A 25 13.81 -4.74 -2.07
CA GLY A 25 14.41 -4.09 -3.23
C GLY A 25 14.13 -2.58 -3.26
N SER A 26 14.51 -1.92 -4.32
CA SER A 26 14.27 -0.47 -4.52
C SER A 26 12.95 -0.27 -5.26
N PRO A 27 11.99 0.47 -4.69
CA PRO A 27 10.76 0.80 -5.40
C PRO A 27 11.08 1.68 -6.61
N THR A 28 10.56 1.30 -7.77
CA THR A 28 10.71 2.07 -9.00
C THR A 28 9.33 2.52 -9.46
N VAL A 29 9.09 3.83 -9.39
CA VAL A 29 7.83 4.45 -9.85
C VAL A 29 7.99 4.84 -11.30
N TYR A 30 7.02 4.46 -12.14
CA TYR A 30 6.97 4.97 -13.52
C TYR A 30 6.51 6.43 -13.50
N TYR A 31 7.20 7.30 -14.24
CA TYR A 31 6.91 8.73 -14.21
C TYR A 31 5.45 9.01 -14.59
N GLY A 32 4.80 9.85 -13.80
CA GLY A 32 3.41 10.23 -14.00
C GLY A 32 2.39 9.41 -13.22
N ASP A 33 2.75 8.22 -12.71
CA ASP A 33 1.87 7.46 -11.81
C ASP A 33 1.53 8.28 -10.58
N GLU A 34 2.52 8.95 -9.99
CA GLU A 34 2.38 9.85 -8.84
C GLU A 34 1.55 11.10 -9.13
N ALA A 35 1.47 11.49 -10.40
CA ALA A 35 0.72 12.65 -10.88
C ALA A 35 -0.69 12.30 -11.38
N GLY A 36 -1.05 11.01 -11.40
CA GLY A 36 -2.32 10.52 -11.89
C GLY A 36 -2.46 10.58 -13.41
N MET A 37 -1.35 10.50 -14.15
CA MET A 37 -1.38 10.42 -15.59
C MET A 37 -2.14 9.18 -16.06
N GLU A 38 -2.97 9.35 -17.09
CA GLU A 38 -3.61 8.23 -17.76
C GLU A 38 -2.73 7.75 -18.90
N GLY A 39 -2.31 6.49 -18.85
CA GLY A 39 -1.61 5.81 -19.91
C GLY A 39 -2.54 4.89 -20.68
N PHE A 40 -2.27 4.75 -21.97
CA PHE A 40 -2.89 3.78 -22.87
C PHE A 40 -1.78 2.94 -23.50
N GLU A 41 -2.07 2.29 -24.61
CA GLU A 41 -1.08 1.58 -25.39
C GLU A 41 0.04 2.52 -25.89
N ASP A 42 1.23 1.96 -26.07
CA ASP A 42 2.37 2.68 -26.65
C ASP A 42 2.03 3.25 -28.04
N PRO A 43 2.33 4.51 -28.35
CA PRO A 43 3.14 5.47 -27.59
C PRO A 43 2.36 6.41 -26.65
N LEU A 44 1.06 6.25 -26.47
CA LEU A 44 0.19 7.17 -25.71
C LEU A 44 0.51 7.17 -24.20
N ASN A 45 1.15 6.10 -23.70
CA ASN A 45 1.68 6.01 -22.34
C ASN A 45 2.93 6.88 -22.08
N ARG A 46 3.48 7.52 -23.11
CA ARG A 46 4.66 8.39 -23.06
C ARG A 46 4.31 9.88 -23.17
N GLY A 47 3.17 10.27 -22.63
CA GLY A 47 2.74 11.66 -22.60
C GLY A 47 3.70 12.56 -21.80
N THR A 48 3.61 13.87 -21.99
CA THR A 48 4.38 14.84 -21.20
C THR A 48 3.84 14.90 -19.77
N TYR A 49 4.75 15.08 -18.81
CA TYR A 49 4.37 15.23 -17.41
C TYR A 49 3.44 16.45 -17.22
N PRO A 50 2.36 16.32 -16.42
CA PRO A 50 1.32 17.34 -16.31
C PRO A 50 1.70 18.44 -15.29
N TRP A 51 2.82 19.14 -15.50
CA TRP A 51 3.31 20.19 -14.60
C TRP A 51 2.23 21.20 -14.21
N GLY A 52 2.01 21.36 -12.90
CA GLY A 52 1.00 22.28 -12.33
C GLY A 52 -0.44 21.76 -12.42
N ARG A 53 -0.65 20.52 -12.87
CA ARG A 53 -1.96 19.85 -12.99
C ARG A 53 -1.96 18.44 -12.41
N GLU A 54 -0.97 18.15 -11.56
CA GLU A 54 -0.82 16.87 -10.90
C GLU A 54 -2.00 16.58 -9.96
N ASP A 55 -2.38 15.32 -9.84
CA ASP A 55 -3.30 14.86 -8.80
C ASP A 55 -2.62 15.00 -7.43
N GLN A 56 -3.00 16.04 -6.69
CA GLN A 56 -2.33 16.41 -5.43
C GLN A 56 -2.54 15.36 -4.33
N GLU A 57 -3.67 14.65 -4.32
CA GLU A 57 -3.92 13.59 -3.33
C GLU A 57 -3.04 12.37 -3.61
N LEU A 58 -2.90 12.00 -4.88
CA LEU A 58 -2.06 10.90 -5.29
C LEU A 58 -0.58 11.22 -5.06
N LEU A 59 -0.16 12.43 -5.42
CA LEU A 59 1.21 12.90 -5.18
C LEU A 59 1.56 12.90 -3.68
N ALA A 60 0.63 13.35 -2.82
CA ALA A 60 0.81 13.29 -1.36
C ALA A 60 0.94 11.85 -0.87
N PHE A 61 0.12 10.93 -1.39
CA PHE A 61 0.19 9.51 -1.06
C PHE A 61 1.56 8.90 -1.39
N PHE A 62 2.09 9.14 -2.59
CA PHE A 62 3.42 8.66 -2.97
C PHE A 62 4.53 9.25 -2.09
N ARG A 63 4.44 10.54 -1.74
CA ARG A 63 5.38 11.18 -0.80
C ARG A 63 5.34 10.53 0.58
N GLN A 64 4.14 10.24 1.10
CA GLN A 64 3.97 9.54 2.38
C GLN A 64 4.58 8.14 2.36
N LEU A 65 4.36 7.35 1.29
CA LEU A 65 4.98 6.03 1.14
C LEU A 65 6.51 6.12 1.10
N GLY A 66 7.05 7.07 0.34
CA GLY A 66 8.50 7.30 0.25
C GLY A 66 9.10 7.74 1.59
N GLN A 67 8.41 8.60 2.32
CA GLN A 67 8.83 9.01 3.66
C GLN A 67 8.79 7.84 4.63
N LEU A 68 7.67 7.10 4.68
CA LEU A 68 7.52 5.93 5.53
C LEU A 68 8.65 4.91 5.30
N ARG A 69 8.97 4.62 4.03
CA ARG A 69 10.06 3.70 3.71
C ARG A 69 11.42 4.21 4.18
N ARG A 70 11.70 5.50 4.10
CA ARG A 70 12.96 6.09 4.61
C ARG A 70 13.05 6.05 6.14
N GLU A 71 11.94 6.14 6.84
CA GLU A 71 11.87 6.12 8.31
C GLU A 71 11.84 4.71 8.88
N ARG A 72 11.46 3.70 8.09
CA ARG A 72 11.28 2.32 8.54
C ARG A 72 12.36 1.40 7.99
N LEU A 73 13.33 1.04 8.83
CA LEU A 73 14.39 0.10 8.44
C LEU A 73 13.85 -1.29 8.10
N SER A 74 12.76 -1.72 8.74
CA SER A 74 12.08 -2.97 8.39
C SER A 74 11.63 -3.00 6.93
N MET A 75 11.19 -1.88 6.35
CA MET A 75 10.82 -1.81 4.94
C MET A 75 12.03 -1.85 4.00
N GLN A 76 13.19 -1.35 4.45
CA GLN A 76 14.42 -1.32 3.67
C GLN A 76 15.14 -2.68 3.71
N GLU A 77 15.47 -3.16 4.91
CA GLU A 77 16.37 -4.28 5.15
C GLU A 77 15.70 -5.49 5.81
N GLY A 78 14.47 -5.33 6.32
CA GLY A 78 13.78 -6.38 7.07
C GLY A 78 13.49 -7.62 6.24
N ASN A 79 13.44 -8.77 6.92
CA ASN A 79 13.02 -10.03 6.33
C ASN A 79 11.55 -9.97 5.90
N LEU A 80 11.23 -10.64 4.78
CA LEU A 80 9.88 -10.78 4.27
C LEU A 80 9.24 -12.08 4.76
N THR A 81 8.01 -11.98 5.27
CA THR A 81 7.16 -13.14 5.59
C THR A 81 5.75 -12.92 5.04
N TYR A 82 5.21 -13.91 4.36
CA TYR A 82 3.81 -13.90 3.95
C TYR A 82 2.94 -14.42 5.09
N LEU A 83 2.00 -13.61 5.57
CA LEU A 83 1.05 -13.97 6.64
C LEU A 83 -0.27 -14.50 6.06
N HIS A 84 -0.64 -14.02 4.87
CA HIS A 84 -1.82 -14.46 4.13
C HIS A 84 -1.63 -14.21 2.63
N ALA A 85 -2.05 -15.16 1.79
CA ALA A 85 -1.99 -15.02 0.33
C ALA A 85 -3.06 -15.90 -0.33
N ARG A 86 -4.31 -15.45 -0.36
CA ARG A 86 -5.42 -16.12 -1.06
C ARG A 86 -6.60 -15.17 -1.27
N GLY A 87 -7.47 -15.47 -2.22
CA GLY A 87 -8.74 -14.77 -2.43
C GLY A 87 -8.58 -13.28 -2.79
N GLY A 88 -7.52 -12.91 -3.50
CA GLY A 88 -7.22 -11.50 -3.82
C GLY A 88 -6.62 -10.71 -2.65
N VAL A 89 -6.43 -11.34 -1.49
CA VAL A 89 -5.85 -10.71 -0.30
C VAL A 89 -4.41 -11.16 -0.10
N LEU A 90 -3.52 -10.20 0.08
CA LEU A 90 -2.12 -10.41 0.42
C LEU A 90 -1.80 -9.66 1.72
N VAL A 91 -1.26 -10.39 2.71
CA VAL A 91 -0.70 -9.77 3.90
C VAL A 91 0.76 -10.21 4.02
N LEU A 92 1.66 -9.23 3.97
CA LEU A 92 3.08 -9.44 4.13
C LEU A 92 3.62 -8.66 5.34
N ARG A 93 4.61 -9.25 5.99
CA ARG A 93 5.33 -8.64 7.10
C ARG A 93 6.78 -8.41 6.71
N ARG A 94 7.27 -7.22 6.99
CA ARG A 94 8.69 -6.87 7.00
C ARG A 94 9.14 -6.73 8.45
N GLN A 95 10.24 -7.36 8.82
CA GLN A 95 10.73 -7.31 10.19
C GLN A 95 12.26 -7.19 10.23
N LEU A 96 12.72 -6.24 11.04
CA LEU A 96 14.14 -6.06 11.38
C LEU A 96 14.26 -5.87 12.89
N GLY A 97 14.79 -6.86 13.59
CA GLY A 97 14.76 -6.87 15.07
C GLY A 97 13.33 -6.76 15.60
N ASP A 98 13.08 -5.77 16.46
CA ASP A 98 11.74 -5.49 17.03
C ASP A 98 10.88 -4.60 16.14
N GLU A 99 11.44 -4.04 15.07
CA GLU A 99 10.67 -3.21 14.15
C GLU A 99 9.90 -4.07 13.16
N ILE A 100 8.57 -3.90 13.17
CA ILE A 100 7.64 -4.62 12.31
C ILE A 100 6.87 -3.63 11.47
N THR A 101 6.75 -3.91 10.18
CA THR A 101 5.82 -3.26 9.25
C THR A 101 5.03 -4.33 8.53
N VAL A 102 3.70 -4.22 8.50
CA VAL A 102 2.81 -5.15 7.81
C VAL A 102 2.01 -4.41 6.76
N ALA A 103 2.06 -4.85 5.51
CA ALA A 103 1.14 -4.41 4.47
C ALA A 103 0.02 -5.44 4.33
N ALA A 104 -1.22 -5.00 4.51
CA ALA A 104 -2.42 -5.80 4.30
C ALA A 104 -3.19 -5.22 3.12
N LEU A 105 -3.30 -5.98 2.04
CA LEU A 105 -3.75 -5.54 0.73
C LEU A 105 -4.91 -6.41 0.25
N ASN A 106 -5.97 -5.79 -0.26
CA ASN A 106 -7.09 -6.44 -0.91
C ASN A 106 -7.22 -5.92 -2.34
N ALA A 107 -6.87 -6.73 -3.32
CA ALA A 107 -7.05 -6.43 -4.74
C ALA A 107 -8.41 -6.91 -5.28
N GLY A 108 -9.19 -7.62 -4.46
CA GLY A 108 -10.52 -8.14 -4.79
C GLY A 108 -11.60 -7.07 -4.84
N GLU A 109 -12.72 -7.40 -5.48
CA GLU A 109 -13.90 -6.53 -5.62
C GLU A 109 -14.84 -6.61 -4.39
N ASP A 110 -14.59 -7.53 -3.46
CA ASP A 110 -15.36 -7.71 -2.23
C ASP A 110 -14.52 -7.36 -1.00
N ALA A 111 -15.20 -6.98 0.08
CA ALA A 111 -14.53 -6.79 1.36
C ALA A 111 -14.04 -8.14 1.90
N ALA A 112 -12.87 -8.14 2.50
CA ALA A 112 -12.26 -9.33 3.08
C ALA A 112 -11.92 -9.13 4.57
N GLU A 113 -12.01 -10.21 5.33
CA GLU A 113 -11.59 -10.26 6.72
C GLU A 113 -10.38 -11.17 6.87
N VAL A 114 -9.37 -10.69 7.54
CA VAL A 114 -8.18 -11.48 7.85
C VAL A 114 -7.82 -11.33 9.32
N ALA A 115 -7.21 -12.37 9.87
CA ALA A 115 -6.67 -12.36 11.21
C ALA A 115 -5.21 -12.78 11.16
N ILE A 116 -4.32 -11.93 11.67
CA ILE A 116 -2.88 -12.12 11.63
C ILE A 116 -2.27 -12.11 13.03
N PRO A 117 -1.15 -12.80 13.25
CA PRO A 117 -0.40 -12.65 14.49
C PRO A 117 0.15 -11.23 14.61
N TRP A 118 0.03 -10.64 15.78
CA TRP A 118 0.56 -9.32 16.09
C TRP A 118 1.19 -9.33 17.49
N PRO A 119 2.45 -8.91 17.65
CA PRO A 119 3.20 -9.12 18.90
C PRO A 119 2.91 -8.07 20.00
N ARG A 120 2.08 -7.08 19.72
CA ARG A 120 1.74 -5.97 20.62
C ARG A 120 0.24 -5.93 20.83
N GLU A 121 -0.22 -5.18 21.83
CA GLU A 121 -1.66 -4.99 22.07
C GLU A 121 -2.30 -4.00 21.10
N LEU A 122 -1.48 -3.15 20.48
CA LEU A 122 -1.91 -2.08 19.59
C LEU A 122 -1.12 -2.12 18.27
N ALA A 123 -1.82 -1.94 17.17
CA ALA A 123 -1.27 -1.62 15.86
C ALA A 123 -1.74 -0.24 15.43
N ARG A 124 -0.93 0.48 14.67
CA ARG A 124 -1.28 1.77 14.09
C ARG A 124 -1.15 1.71 12.56
N GLU A 125 -2.15 2.17 11.84
CA GLU A 125 -2.05 2.39 10.41
C GLU A 125 -1.13 3.60 10.15
N ALA A 126 -0.16 3.44 9.27
CA ALA A 126 0.95 4.38 9.13
C ALA A 126 0.58 5.68 8.40
N LEU A 127 -0.43 5.64 7.51
CA LEU A 127 -0.82 6.79 6.68
C LEU A 127 -1.99 7.58 7.29
N THR A 128 -2.93 6.90 7.94
CA THR A 128 -4.15 7.49 8.54
C THR A 128 -4.06 7.66 10.04
N PHE A 129 -3.06 7.01 10.68
CA PHE A 129 -2.87 6.95 12.13
C PHE A 129 -4.00 6.25 12.90
N GLN A 130 -4.90 5.57 12.21
CA GLN A 130 -5.95 4.76 12.85
C GLN A 130 -5.32 3.67 13.72
N GLN A 131 -5.90 3.44 14.90
CA GLN A 131 -5.43 2.44 15.84
C GLN A 131 -6.32 1.19 15.81
N PHE A 132 -5.70 0.04 15.97
CA PHE A 132 -6.33 -1.27 16.01
C PHE A 132 -5.84 -2.04 17.23
N TYR A 133 -6.76 -2.62 18.00
CA TYR A 133 -6.42 -3.48 19.12
C TYR A 133 -6.23 -4.93 18.67
N ALA A 134 -5.22 -5.59 19.26
CA ALA A 134 -4.84 -6.97 18.97
C ALA A 134 -4.87 -7.84 20.24
N PRO A 135 -6.05 -8.06 20.84
CA PRO A 135 -6.16 -8.82 22.07
C PRO A 135 -5.66 -10.26 21.86
N GLY A 136 -4.87 -10.74 22.81
CA GLY A 136 -4.30 -12.10 22.75
C GLY A 136 -3.32 -12.32 21.61
N GLY A 137 -2.66 -11.27 21.13
CA GLY A 137 -1.65 -11.37 20.06
C GLY A 137 -2.24 -11.61 18.66
N LYS A 138 -3.51 -11.30 18.45
CA LYS A 138 -4.21 -11.52 17.18
C LYS A 138 -4.91 -10.26 16.71
N LEU A 139 -4.46 -9.73 15.58
CA LEU A 139 -5.04 -8.56 14.94
C LEU A 139 -6.06 -8.99 13.90
N ARG A 140 -7.30 -8.50 14.02
CA ARG A 140 -8.38 -8.71 13.05
C ARG A 140 -8.55 -7.47 12.20
N LEU A 141 -8.52 -7.64 10.90
CA LEU A 141 -8.61 -6.56 9.92
C LEU A 141 -9.78 -6.82 8.98
N ARG A 142 -10.53 -5.77 8.69
CA ARG A 142 -11.50 -5.74 7.59
C ARG A 142 -10.94 -4.83 6.51
N LEU A 143 -10.69 -5.40 5.34
CA LEU A 143 -10.15 -4.73 4.18
C LEU A 143 -11.29 -4.47 3.18
N PRO A 144 -11.67 -3.23 2.92
CA PRO A 144 -12.62 -2.89 1.86
C PRO A 144 -12.18 -3.42 0.50
N PRO A 145 -13.08 -3.46 -0.51
CA PRO A 145 -12.69 -3.76 -1.87
C PRO A 145 -11.59 -2.83 -2.37
N VAL A 146 -10.64 -3.37 -3.12
CA VAL A 146 -9.53 -2.63 -3.76
C VAL A 146 -8.90 -1.60 -2.80
N SER A 147 -8.42 -2.09 -1.68
CA SER A 147 -7.86 -1.25 -0.62
C SER A 147 -6.62 -1.88 0.02
N GLY A 148 -5.90 -1.08 0.78
CA GLY A 148 -4.75 -1.54 1.55
C GLY A 148 -4.53 -0.68 2.78
N MET A 149 -3.73 -1.21 3.72
CA MET A 149 -3.23 -0.49 4.87
C MET A 149 -1.82 -0.95 5.22
N ILE A 150 -1.04 -0.06 5.79
CA ILE A 150 0.31 -0.35 6.28
C ILE A 150 0.30 -0.17 7.80
N LEU A 151 0.57 -1.23 8.53
CA LEU A 151 0.54 -1.29 10.00
C LEU A 151 1.95 -1.27 10.59
N ILE A 152 2.08 -0.52 11.69
CA ILE A 152 3.35 -0.35 12.42
C ILE A 152 3.14 -0.48 13.93
#